data_656a126ba7a8bc5eb68acf0cd3d813d4
#
_entry.id   656a126ba7a8bc5eb68acf0cd3d813d4
#
_cell.length_a   1.000
_cell.length_b   1.000
_cell.length_c   1.000
_cell.angle_alpha   90.00
_cell.angle_beta   90.00
_cell.angle_gamma   90.00
#
_symmetry.space_group_name_H-M   'P 1'
#
loop_
_entity.id
_entity.type
_entity.pdbx_description
1 polymer ?
#
loop_
_entity_poly.entity_id
_entity_poly.type
_entity_poly.pdbx_seq_one_letter_code
_entity_poly.pdbx_strand_id
1 'polypeptide(L)'
;MKRSFYLFNPGLMERKDNTLKFTPINIDEQGNEMKLPSRFIPIEDVAELYVFGSLKANSSLYNFLGQRDIPVHFFDYYENYTGSFMPRAGLLSGKALLAQAKTYQSSKKRVELARKFIQGAAWNMVMNLNYYNRRGKELEGQIAEMKEFAQTLPETKTVEEVMGIEGNIRRNYYSAFDIILDDFKFGSRTKQPPENEVNALVSFGNMMCYTETLRAIHQTQLNPTISFLHKPGERRYSLCLDISEIFKPIIVDRVIFKVLNKRALQKNHFDWKLNSCLLNDKGKNIFVTAMEERYNETFRHRSLGRNVSYRHLIKLECYKLLKDILGIEEYKPFKMYW
;
A
#
# COMPACT_ATOMS: atom_id res chain seq x y z
N MET A 1 -5.14 -19.79 -8.88
CA MET A 1 -5.11 -18.30 -8.92
C MET A 1 -3.80 -17.84 -8.29
N LYS A 2 -3.00 -17.01 -8.96
CA LYS A 2 -1.71 -16.55 -8.43
C LYS A 2 -1.94 -15.71 -7.18
N ARG A 3 -1.10 -15.91 -6.14
CA ARG A 3 -1.15 -15.20 -4.85
C ARG A 3 0.22 -14.68 -4.43
N SER A 4 0.24 -13.69 -3.56
CA SER A 4 1.45 -13.18 -2.95
C SER A 4 1.91 -14.11 -1.82
N PHE A 5 3.22 -14.26 -1.67
CA PHE A 5 3.84 -15.05 -0.60
C PHE A 5 4.71 -14.15 0.28
N TYR A 6 4.55 -14.29 1.59
CA TYR A 6 5.22 -13.49 2.60
C TYR A 6 6.20 -14.35 3.40
N LEU A 7 7.48 -14.00 3.36
CA LEU A 7 8.57 -14.72 3.98
C LEU A 7 9.08 -13.91 5.17
N PHE A 8 8.58 -14.21 6.36
CA PHE A 8 8.97 -13.52 7.60
C PHE A 8 10.23 -14.09 8.22
N ASN A 9 10.44 -15.40 8.09
CA ASN A 9 11.60 -16.09 8.66
C ASN A 9 12.81 -16.03 7.73
N PRO A 10 14.03 -15.97 8.27
CA PRO A 10 15.25 -16.23 7.50
C PRO A 10 15.18 -17.58 6.79
N GLY A 11 15.74 -17.67 5.60
CA GLY A 11 15.71 -18.93 4.87
C GLY A 11 16.50 -18.96 3.58
N LEU A 12 16.57 -20.16 3.02
CA LEU A 12 17.17 -20.44 1.71
C LEU A 12 16.04 -20.68 0.71
N MET A 13 16.05 -19.93 -0.40
CA MET A 13 15.12 -20.12 -1.52
C MET A 13 15.89 -20.69 -2.71
N GLU A 14 15.39 -21.80 -3.22
CA GLU A 14 15.97 -22.50 -4.36
C GLU A 14 14.91 -22.81 -5.41
N ARG A 15 15.31 -22.87 -6.67
CA ARG A 15 14.50 -23.46 -7.72
C ARG A 15 14.60 -24.99 -7.63
N LYS A 16 13.48 -25.68 -7.65
CA LYS A 16 13.42 -27.12 -7.88
C LYS A 16 12.35 -27.39 -8.95
N ASP A 17 12.80 -27.70 -10.17
CA ASP A 17 11.93 -27.85 -11.34
C ASP A 17 11.05 -26.61 -11.57
N ASN A 18 9.73 -26.76 -11.56
CA ASN A 18 8.75 -25.67 -11.63
C ASN A 18 8.21 -25.23 -10.26
N THR A 19 9.00 -25.47 -9.19
CA THR A 19 8.64 -25.05 -7.83
C THR A 19 9.71 -24.17 -7.22
N LEU A 20 9.30 -23.32 -6.27
CA LEU A 20 10.18 -22.67 -5.33
C LEU A 20 10.26 -23.52 -4.06
N LYS A 21 11.46 -23.94 -3.69
CA LYS A 21 11.73 -24.63 -2.44
C LYS A 21 12.22 -23.60 -1.43
N PHE A 22 11.44 -23.33 -0.40
CA PHE A 22 11.81 -22.46 0.71
C PHE A 22 12.16 -23.32 1.93
N THR A 23 13.38 -23.18 2.43
CA THR A 23 13.88 -23.85 3.63
C THR A 23 14.08 -22.79 4.70
N PRO A 24 13.19 -22.68 5.70
CA PRO A 24 13.39 -21.74 6.81
C PRO A 24 14.62 -22.11 7.61
N ILE A 25 15.30 -21.09 8.16
CA ILE A 25 16.51 -21.25 8.98
C ILE A 25 16.22 -20.60 10.34
N ASN A 26 16.36 -21.36 11.41
CA ASN A 26 16.45 -20.84 12.76
C ASN A 26 17.91 -20.60 13.11
N ILE A 27 18.21 -19.53 13.82
CA ILE A 27 19.53 -19.22 14.36
C ILE A 27 19.41 -19.35 15.88
N ASP A 28 20.22 -20.24 16.47
CA ASP A 28 20.29 -20.41 17.91
C ASP A 28 21.02 -19.22 18.59
N GLU A 29 21.03 -19.19 19.93
CA GLU A 29 21.71 -18.16 20.71
C GLU A 29 23.23 -18.13 20.50
N GLN A 30 23.80 -19.20 19.97
CA GLN A 30 25.23 -19.35 19.64
C GLN A 30 25.53 -18.99 18.20
N GLY A 31 24.52 -18.62 17.40
CA GLY A 31 24.65 -18.24 15.99
C GLY A 31 24.68 -19.43 15.01
N ASN A 32 24.40 -20.67 15.45
CA ASN A 32 24.34 -21.83 14.57
C ASN A 32 23.03 -21.86 13.77
N GLU A 33 23.14 -22.18 12.49
CA GLU A 33 21.97 -22.26 11.59
C GLU A 33 21.36 -23.67 11.63
N MET A 34 20.10 -23.76 12.04
CA MET A 34 19.31 -24.99 11.98
C MET A 34 18.27 -24.88 10.86
N LYS A 35 18.36 -25.74 9.85
CA LYS A 35 17.39 -25.82 8.75
C LYS A 35 16.11 -26.51 9.23
N LEU A 36 14.97 -25.87 8.99
CA LEU A 36 13.65 -26.45 9.22
C LEU A 36 13.12 -27.20 7.98
N PRO A 37 12.03 -27.95 8.09
CA PRO A 37 11.42 -28.64 6.96
C PRO A 37 11.10 -27.69 5.82
N SER A 38 11.51 -28.05 4.61
CA SER A 38 11.30 -27.24 3.40
C SER A 38 9.84 -27.22 2.99
N ARG A 39 9.40 -26.07 2.46
CA ARG A 39 8.10 -25.89 1.82
C ARG A 39 8.30 -25.75 0.32
N PHE A 40 7.41 -26.36 -0.46
CA PHE A 40 7.43 -26.31 -1.92
C PHE A 40 6.24 -25.46 -2.39
N ILE A 41 6.51 -24.47 -3.23
CA ILE A 41 5.52 -23.54 -3.76
C ILE A 41 5.52 -23.69 -5.28
N PRO A 42 4.44 -24.20 -5.89
CA PRO A 42 4.33 -24.26 -7.34
C PRO A 42 4.46 -22.85 -7.94
N ILE A 43 5.30 -22.70 -8.97
CA ILE A 43 5.58 -21.37 -9.54
C ILE A 43 4.33 -20.73 -10.15
N GLU A 44 3.41 -21.53 -10.63
CA GLU A 44 2.13 -21.08 -11.21
C GLU A 44 1.20 -20.40 -10.20
N ASP A 45 1.39 -20.69 -8.91
CA ASP A 45 0.63 -20.07 -7.82
C ASP A 45 1.23 -18.75 -7.35
N VAL A 46 2.46 -18.42 -7.78
CA VAL A 46 3.18 -17.24 -7.29
C VAL A 46 2.85 -16.03 -8.15
N ALA A 47 2.31 -14.98 -7.51
CA ALA A 47 2.19 -13.66 -8.12
C ALA A 47 3.44 -12.82 -7.85
N GLU A 48 3.93 -12.86 -6.60
CA GLU A 48 5.08 -12.08 -6.10
C GLU A 48 5.55 -12.62 -4.76
N LEU A 49 6.75 -12.21 -4.34
CA LEU A 49 7.34 -12.56 -3.05
C LEU A 49 7.62 -11.30 -2.24
N TYR A 50 7.24 -11.31 -0.95
CA TYR A 50 7.54 -10.29 0.04
C TYR A 50 8.50 -10.88 1.07
N VAL A 51 9.70 -10.33 1.20
CA VAL A 51 10.80 -10.90 2.00
C VAL A 51 11.11 -9.95 3.14
N PHE A 52 10.74 -10.34 4.35
CA PHE A 52 10.99 -9.61 5.60
C PHE A 52 12.17 -10.18 6.40
N GLY A 53 12.47 -11.46 6.20
CA GLY A 53 13.62 -12.11 6.79
C GLY A 53 14.85 -12.12 5.87
N SER A 54 15.99 -12.54 6.42
CA SER A 54 17.20 -12.74 5.61
C SER A 54 16.99 -13.87 4.59
N LEU A 55 17.14 -13.57 3.30
CA LEU A 55 16.97 -14.55 2.22
C LEU A 55 18.30 -14.88 1.56
N LYS A 56 18.68 -16.16 1.62
CA LYS A 56 19.77 -16.73 0.81
C LYS A 56 19.19 -17.22 -0.51
N ALA A 57 19.68 -16.68 -1.64
CA ALA A 57 19.26 -17.07 -2.98
C ALA A 57 20.37 -16.79 -3.99
N ASN A 58 20.31 -17.45 -5.15
CA ASN A 58 21.31 -17.29 -6.20
C ASN A 58 20.71 -16.63 -7.47
N SER A 59 21.56 -16.18 -8.38
CA SER A 59 21.17 -15.52 -9.63
C SER A 59 20.31 -16.41 -10.53
N SER A 60 20.50 -17.73 -10.51
CA SER A 60 19.67 -18.67 -11.29
C SER A 60 18.21 -18.63 -10.85
N LEU A 61 17.93 -18.49 -9.55
CA LEU A 61 16.58 -18.29 -9.04
C LEU A 61 15.96 -16.98 -9.55
N TYR A 62 16.70 -15.86 -9.46
CA TYR A 62 16.20 -14.57 -9.94
C TYR A 62 15.97 -14.56 -11.45
N ASN A 63 16.82 -15.22 -12.25
CA ASN A 63 16.59 -15.41 -13.67
C ASN A 63 15.30 -16.20 -13.94
N PHE A 64 15.03 -17.24 -13.16
CA PHE A 64 13.82 -18.04 -13.26
C PHE A 64 12.55 -17.23 -12.89
N LEU A 65 12.62 -16.42 -11.84
CA LEU A 65 11.53 -15.49 -11.45
C LEU A 65 11.32 -14.42 -12.50
N GLY A 66 12.40 -13.84 -13.04
CA GLY A 66 12.36 -12.82 -14.07
C GLY A 66 11.70 -13.29 -15.37
N GLN A 67 11.95 -14.52 -15.79
CA GLN A 67 11.31 -15.14 -16.97
C GLN A 67 9.79 -15.35 -16.79
N ARG A 68 9.27 -15.28 -15.56
CA ARG A 68 7.87 -15.51 -15.21
C ARG A 68 7.15 -14.27 -14.72
N ASP A 69 7.80 -13.11 -14.85
CA ASP A 69 7.28 -11.81 -14.39
C ASP A 69 6.92 -11.81 -12.89
N ILE A 70 7.71 -12.51 -12.05
CA ILE A 70 7.50 -12.59 -10.61
C ILE A 70 8.45 -11.63 -9.90
N PRO A 71 7.97 -10.52 -9.33
CA PRO A 71 8.79 -9.60 -8.54
C PRO A 71 9.08 -10.15 -7.14
N VAL A 72 10.20 -9.66 -6.56
CA VAL A 72 10.57 -9.93 -5.17
C VAL A 72 10.79 -8.58 -4.48
N HIS A 73 10.08 -8.34 -3.39
CA HIS A 73 10.15 -7.12 -2.60
C HIS A 73 10.86 -7.40 -1.28
N PHE A 74 11.85 -6.58 -0.94
CA PHE A 74 12.66 -6.73 0.26
C PHE A 74 12.34 -5.64 1.28
N PHE A 75 12.36 -6.01 2.55
CA PHE A 75 12.08 -5.15 3.69
C PHE A 75 13.17 -5.31 4.75
N ASP A 76 13.43 -4.24 5.48
CA ASP A 76 14.34 -4.28 6.62
C ASP A 76 13.66 -4.85 7.87
N TYR A 77 14.43 -4.93 8.96
CA TYR A 77 13.93 -5.40 10.26
C TYR A 77 12.75 -4.57 10.80
N TYR A 78 12.69 -3.29 10.45
CA TYR A 78 11.61 -2.37 10.86
C TYR A 78 10.45 -2.34 9.86
N GLU A 79 10.42 -3.30 8.91
CA GLU A 79 9.38 -3.44 7.89
C GLU A 79 9.34 -2.27 6.89
N ASN A 80 10.42 -1.48 6.80
CA ASN A 80 10.56 -0.49 5.76
C ASN A 80 10.98 -1.16 4.45
N TYR A 81 10.37 -0.72 3.36
CA TYR A 81 10.76 -1.16 2.03
C TYR A 81 12.19 -0.74 1.70
N THR A 82 13.04 -1.69 1.34
CA THR A 82 14.45 -1.45 0.98
C THR A 82 14.72 -1.52 -0.51
N GLY A 83 13.95 -2.34 -1.25
CA GLY A 83 14.12 -2.48 -2.69
C GLY A 83 13.36 -3.66 -3.26
N SER A 84 13.43 -3.82 -4.58
CA SER A 84 12.83 -4.95 -5.28
C SER A 84 13.72 -5.48 -6.39
N PHE A 85 13.73 -6.81 -6.54
CA PHE A 85 14.00 -7.40 -7.83
C PHE A 85 12.74 -7.29 -8.67
N MET A 86 12.83 -6.52 -9.76
CA MET A 86 11.74 -6.39 -10.73
C MET A 86 12.12 -7.11 -12.01
N PRO A 87 11.25 -7.99 -12.53
CA PRO A 87 11.40 -8.54 -13.86
C PRO A 87 11.56 -7.45 -14.91
N ARG A 88 12.16 -7.77 -16.04
CA ARG A 88 12.32 -6.81 -17.13
C ARG A 88 10.95 -6.24 -17.52
N ALA A 89 10.79 -4.93 -17.39
CA ALA A 89 9.56 -4.26 -17.76
C ALA A 89 9.24 -4.45 -19.25
N GLY A 90 8.16 -5.19 -19.54
CA GLY A 90 7.68 -5.41 -20.89
C GLY A 90 6.98 -4.20 -21.51
N LEU A 91 6.62 -3.20 -20.68
CA LEU A 91 5.79 -2.05 -21.08
C LEU A 91 6.55 -0.72 -21.05
N LEU A 92 7.84 -0.72 -21.44
CA LEU A 92 8.61 0.51 -21.56
C LEU A 92 8.08 1.39 -22.71
N SER A 93 7.86 2.68 -22.45
CA SER A 93 7.44 3.66 -23.45
C SER A 93 8.12 5.01 -23.23
N GLY A 94 9.07 5.35 -24.12
CA GLY A 94 9.68 6.68 -24.13
C GLY A 94 8.65 7.80 -24.31
N LYS A 95 7.60 7.57 -25.12
CA LYS A 95 6.49 8.51 -25.31
C LYS A 95 5.76 8.80 -23.99
N ALA A 96 5.41 7.77 -23.23
CA ALA A 96 4.75 7.93 -21.94
C ALA A 96 5.66 8.64 -20.92
N LEU A 97 6.95 8.30 -20.88
CA LEU A 97 7.92 8.94 -19.99
C LEU A 97 8.05 10.44 -20.29
N LEU A 98 8.21 10.82 -21.54
CA LEU A 98 8.29 12.23 -21.94
C LEU A 98 6.99 12.98 -21.66
N ALA A 99 5.83 12.37 -21.90
CA ALA A 99 4.53 12.97 -21.59
C ALA A 99 4.36 13.17 -20.06
N GLN A 100 4.77 12.19 -19.25
CA GLN A 100 4.73 12.29 -17.78
C GLN A 100 5.65 13.39 -17.26
N ALA A 101 6.88 13.50 -17.79
CA ALA A 101 7.82 14.57 -17.46
C ALA A 101 7.27 15.95 -17.84
N LYS A 102 6.69 16.09 -19.04
CA LYS A 102 6.04 17.32 -19.49
C LYS A 102 4.87 17.72 -18.60
N THR A 103 4.06 16.75 -18.17
CA THR A 103 2.95 16.99 -17.24
C THR A 103 3.45 17.47 -15.89
N TYR A 104 4.53 16.90 -15.36
CA TYR A 104 5.18 17.34 -14.12
C TYR A 104 5.71 18.78 -14.22
N GLN A 105 6.35 19.15 -15.34
CA GLN A 105 6.91 20.49 -15.56
C GLN A 105 5.81 21.56 -15.70
N SER A 106 4.59 21.18 -16.08
CA SER A 106 3.46 22.13 -16.15
C SER A 106 2.85 22.32 -14.75
N SER A 107 3.18 23.45 -14.09
CA SER A 107 2.63 23.78 -12.77
C SER A 107 1.11 23.65 -12.70
N LYS A 108 0.40 24.12 -13.75
CA LYS A 108 -1.07 24.02 -13.82
C LYS A 108 -1.56 22.57 -13.81
N LYS A 109 -1.00 21.70 -14.68
CA LYS A 109 -1.38 20.28 -14.75
C LYS A 109 -0.99 19.53 -13.51
N ARG A 110 0.18 19.83 -12.93
CA ARG A 110 0.66 19.22 -11.71
C ARG A 110 -0.27 19.51 -10.52
N VAL A 111 -0.67 20.76 -10.32
CA VAL A 111 -1.62 21.15 -9.28
C VAL A 111 -2.99 20.50 -9.50
N GLU A 112 -3.46 20.45 -10.75
CA GLU A 112 -4.71 19.79 -11.09
C GLU A 112 -4.71 18.30 -10.70
N LEU A 113 -3.65 17.55 -11.03
CA LEU A 113 -3.52 16.14 -10.66
C LEU A 113 -3.39 15.96 -9.14
N ALA A 114 -2.61 16.82 -8.46
CA ALA A 114 -2.48 16.82 -7.01
C ALA A 114 -3.85 16.98 -6.32
N ARG A 115 -4.67 17.95 -6.78
CA ARG A 115 -6.06 18.14 -6.30
C ARG A 115 -6.89 16.87 -6.49
N LYS A 116 -6.82 16.25 -7.67
CA LYS A 116 -7.60 15.04 -7.98
C LYS A 116 -7.23 13.88 -7.06
N PHE A 117 -5.94 13.66 -6.75
CA PHE A 117 -5.54 12.64 -5.78
C PHE A 117 -6.15 12.89 -4.41
N ILE A 118 -6.07 14.14 -3.91
CA ILE A 118 -6.59 14.46 -2.59
C ILE A 118 -8.13 14.46 -2.57
N GLN A 119 -8.80 14.88 -3.63
CA GLN A 119 -10.26 14.71 -3.75
C GLN A 119 -10.71 13.25 -3.65
N GLY A 120 -9.99 12.33 -4.33
CA GLY A 120 -10.27 10.89 -4.24
C GLY A 120 -10.02 10.35 -2.83
N ALA A 121 -8.89 10.70 -2.23
CA ALA A 121 -8.52 10.29 -0.87
C ALA A 121 -9.52 10.81 0.17
N ALA A 122 -9.83 12.10 0.15
CA ALA A 122 -10.78 12.74 1.07
C ALA A 122 -12.17 12.13 0.96
N TRP A 123 -12.66 11.92 -0.27
CA TRP A 123 -13.94 11.24 -0.49
C TRP A 123 -13.95 9.85 0.15
N ASN A 124 -12.91 9.04 -0.06
CA ASN A 124 -12.81 7.68 0.46
C ASN A 124 -12.68 7.66 1.99
N MET A 125 -11.98 8.63 2.59
CA MET A 125 -11.92 8.83 4.04
C MET A 125 -13.32 9.16 4.60
N VAL A 126 -14.04 10.12 4.00
CA VAL A 126 -15.40 10.48 4.40
C VAL A 126 -16.35 9.29 4.29
N MET A 127 -16.27 8.50 3.21
CA MET A 127 -17.10 7.30 3.07
C MET A 127 -16.78 6.24 4.13
N ASN A 128 -15.52 6.14 4.54
CA ASN A 128 -15.12 5.25 5.62
C ASN A 128 -15.72 5.71 6.98
N LEU A 129 -15.65 7.02 7.29
CA LEU A 129 -16.26 7.55 8.51
C LEU A 129 -17.80 7.42 8.48
N ASN A 130 -18.45 7.69 7.35
CA ASN A 130 -19.90 7.52 7.20
C ASN A 130 -20.36 6.09 7.50
N TYR A 131 -19.54 5.08 7.13
CA TYR A 131 -19.86 3.69 7.45
C TYR A 131 -19.93 3.45 8.98
N TYR A 132 -19.00 4.03 9.76
CA TYR A 132 -18.98 3.88 11.21
C TYR A 132 -20.01 4.79 11.90
N ASN A 133 -20.24 6.00 11.37
CA ASN A 133 -21.26 6.91 11.85
C ASN A 133 -22.65 6.27 11.82
N ARG A 134 -23.01 5.62 10.70
CA ARG A 134 -24.26 4.85 10.56
C ARG A 134 -24.37 3.65 11.51
N ARG A 135 -23.30 3.28 12.21
CA ARG A 135 -23.22 2.22 13.22
C ARG A 135 -23.13 2.73 14.65
N GLY A 136 -23.48 3.99 14.86
CA GLY A 136 -23.59 4.61 16.18
C GLY A 136 -22.27 5.19 16.71
N LYS A 137 -21.25 5.37 15.87
CA LYS A 137 -20.06 6.14 16.23
C LYS A 137 -20.30 7.62 15.90
N GLU A 138 -20.13 8.52 16.86
CA GLU A 138 -20.38 9.96 16.70
C GLU A 138 -19.26 10.62 15.90
N LEU A 139 -19.44 10.75 14.58
CA LEU A 139 -18.39 11.19 13.64
C LEU A 139 -18.86 12.37 12.74
N GLU A 140 -20.04 12.95 13.02
CA GLU A 140 -20.62 14.05 12.22
C GLU A 140 -19.68 15.25 12.14
N GLY A 141 -19.04 15.62 13.27
CA GLY A 141 -18.12 16.75 13.33
C GLY A 141 -16.92 16.56 12.41
N GLN A 142 -16.24 15.41 12.52
CA GLN A 142 -15.08 15.08 11.67
C GLN A 142 -15.46 15.02 10.19
N ILE A 143 -16.62 14.44 9.88
CA ILE A 143 -17.13 14.35 8.50
C ILE A 143 -17.42 15.75 7.94
N ALA A 144 -18.02 16.65 8.72
CA ALA A 144 -18.35 18.01 8.30
C ALA A 144 -17.07 18.82 8.00
N GLU A 145 -16.11 18.85 8.93
CA GLU A 145 -14.85 19.55 8.77
C GLU A 145 -14.04 19.03 7.57
N MET A 146 -13.97 17.70 7.38
CA MET A 146 -13.27 17.12 6.22
C MET A 146 -13.90 17.54 4.90
N LYS A 147 -15.23 17.65 4.84
CA LYS A 147 -15.93 18.14 3.64
C LYS A 147 -15.65 19.62 3.40
N GLU A 148 -15.61 20.44 4.45
CA GLU A 148 -15.26 21.85 4.36
C GLU A 148 -13.84 22.04 3.81
N PHE A 149 -12.83 21.35 4.37
CA PHE A 149 -11.48 21.38 3.83
C PHE A 149 -11.42 20.91 2.36
N ALA A 150 -12.16 19.86 2.01
CA ALA A 150 -12.17 19.35 0.64
C ALA A 150 -12.80 20.34 -0.36
N GLN A 151 -13.73 21.20 0.08
CA GLN A 151 -14.35 22.23 -0.76
C GLN A 151 -13.37 23.35 -1.14
N THR A 152 -12.31 23.60 -0.37
CA THR A 152 -11.29 24.62 -0.68
C THR A 152 -10.23 24.13 -1.69
N LEU A 153 -10.18 22.83 -2.00
CA LEU A 153 -9.22 22.28 -2.96
C LEU A 153 -9.21 22.96 -4.34
N PRO A 154 -10.38 23.31 -4.96
CA PRO A 154 -10.39 23.97 -6.26
C PRO A 154 -9.70 25.34 -6.29
N GLU A 155 -9.61 26.03 -5.15
CA GLU A 155 -9.02 27.37 -5.02
C GLU A 155 -7.49 27.37 -4.93
N THR A 156 -6.86 26.21 -4.63
CA THR A 156 -5.42 26.10 -4.46
C THR A 156 -4.68 26.41 -5.77
N LYS A 157 -3.56 27.07 -5.69
CA LYS A 157 -2.72 27.46 -6.85
C LYS A 157 -1.40 26.69 -6.90
N THR A 158 -0.98 26.13 -5.77
CA THR A 158 0.28 25.40 -5.63
C THR A 158 0.05 24.01 -5.06
N VAL A 159 1.03 23.12 -5.25
CA VAL A 159 0.99 21.76 -4.67
C VAL A 159 1.13 21.82 -3.15
N GLU A 160 1.90 22.80 -2.65
CA GLU A 160 2.09 23.04 -1.23
C GLU A 160 0.77 23.40 -0.52
N GLU A 161 -0.07 24.21 -1.15
CA GLU A 161 -1.43 24.51 -0.65
C GLU A 161 -2.30 23.23 -0.63
N VAL A 162 -2.25 22.41 -1.69
CA VAL A 162 -2.95 21.12 -1.74
C VAL A 162 -2.49 20.21 -0.60
N MET A 163 -1.19 20.14 -0.33
CA MET A 163 -0.62 19.34 0.77
C MET A 163 -1.04 19.89 2.15
N GLY A 164 -1.17 21.22 2.29
CA GLY A 164 -1.69 21.85 3.51
C GLY A 164 -3.12 21.39 3.82
N ILE A 165 -4.00 21.40 2.80
CA ILE A 165 -5.37 20.90 2.92
C ILE A 165 -5.37 19.39 3.22
N GLU A 166 -4.55 18.60 2.53
CA GLU A 166 -4.38 17.16 2.81
C GLU A 166 -4.02 16.92 4.27
N GLY A 167 -3.06 17.68 4.80
CA GLY A 167 -2.65 17.57 6.20
C GLY A 167 -3.78 17.83 7.19
N ASN A 168 -4.64 18.83 6.93
CA ASN A 168 -5.81 19.14 7.77
C ASN A 168 -6.87 18.02 7.69
N ILE A 169 -7.20 17.58 6.48
CA ILE A 169 -8.14 16.46 6.26
C ILE A 169 -7.65 15.21 6.99
N ARG A 170 -6.37 14.88 6.88
CA ARG A 170 -5.78 13.69 7.50
C ARG A 170 -5.72 13.76 9.01
N ARG A 171 -5.40 14.94 9.58
CA ARG A 171 -5.41 15.14 11.03
C ARG A 171 -6.82 14.89 11.59
N ASN A 172 -7.83 15.44 10.93
CA ASN A 172 -9.21 15.26 11.32
C ASN A 172 -9.69 13.81 11.13
N TYR A 173 -9.32 13.18 10.02
CA TYR A 173 -9.60 11.77 9.80
C TYR A 173 -8.99 10.86 10.88
N TYR A 174 -7.75 11.11 11.28
CA TYR A 174 -7.09 10.31 12.32
C TYR A 174 -7.67 10.55 13.71
N SER A 175 -8.22 11.72 14.03
CA SER A 175 -8.92 11.94 15.30
C SER A 175 -10.15 11.04 15.47
N ALA A 176 -10.75 10.61 14.35
CA ALA A 176 -11.86 9.66 14.36
C ALA A 176 -11.46 8.24 14.77
N PHE A 177 -10.18 7.87 14.70
CA PHE A 177 -9.73 6.51 15.02
C PHE A 177 -10.01 6.15 16.46
N ASP A 178 -9.80 7.09 17.41
CA ASP A 178 -10.07 6.86 18.84
C ASP A 178 -11.57 6.73 19.16
N ILE A 179 -12.46 7.19 18.25
CA ILE A 179 -13.91 7.01 18.35
C ILE A 179 -14.32 5.65 17.76
N ILE A 180 -13.68 5.24 16.66
CA ILE A 180 -13.98 4.00 15.94
C ILE A 180 -13.46 2.77 16.67
N LEU A 181 -12.27 2.87 17.29
CA LEU A 181 -11.59 1.78 17.96
C LEU A 181 -12.03 1.71 19.44
N ASP A 182 -12.44 0.52 19.89
CA ASP A 182 -12.92 0.34 21.27
C ASP A 182 -11.78 0.09 22.26
N ASP A 183 -10.87 -0.84 21.94
CA ASP A 183 -9.84 -1.36 22.86
C ASP A 183 -8.44 -0.76 22.63
N PHE A 184 -8.25 0.05 21.58
CA PHE A 184 -6.96 0.61 21.18
C PHE A 184 -7.04 2.12 21.00
N LYS A 185 -5.92 2.80 21.23
CA LYS A 185 -5.82 4.25 21.05
C LYS A 185 -4.80 4.59 19.97
N PHE A 186 -5.19 5.51 19.09
CA PHE A 186 -4.31 6.06 18.07
C PHE A 186 -3.53 7.26 18.59
N GLY A 187 -4.22 8.18 19.27
CA GLY A 187 -3.66 9.45 19.74
C GLY A 187 -3.22 10.33 18.56
N SER A 188 -1.93 10.37 18.30
CA SER A 188 -1.33 11.09 17.18
C SER A 188 -0.54 10.16 16.27
N ARG A 189 -0.29 10.62 15.03
CA ARG A 189 0.49 9.84 14.05
C ARG A 189 1.98 9.88 14.35
N THR A 190 2.54 8.75 14.79
CA THR A 190 3.99 8.51 14.93
C THR A 190 4.45 7.51 13.85
N LYS A 191 5.64 7.73 13.27
CA LYS A 191 6.08 6.94 12.10
C LYS A 191 7.35 6.16 12.32
N GLN A 192 8.38 6.79 12.86
CA GLN A 192 9.72 6.22 12.99
C GLN A 192 10.33 6.65 14.32
N PRO A 193 10.18 5.82 15.33
CA PRO A 193 9.41 4.57 15.36
C PRO A 193 7.90 4.79 15.54
N PRO A 194 7.02 3.80 15.24
CA PRO A 194 5.63 3.81 15.68
C PRO A 194 5.57 3.60 17.19
N GLU A 195 4.80 4.44 17.89
CA GLU A 195 4.77 4.46 19.37
C GLU A 195 3.56 3.73 19.98
N ASN A 196 2.69 3.16 19.16
CA ASN A 196 1.57 2.33 19.62
C ASN A 196 1.13 1.34 18.53
N GLU A 197 0.26 0.42 18.91
CA GLU A 197 -0.20 -0.68 18.07
C GLU A 197 -0.89 -0.19 16.80
N VAL A 198 -1.72 0.85 16.89
CA VAL A 198 -2.44 1.39 15.73
C VAL A 198 -1.47 2.07 14.78
N ASN A 199 -0.49 2.81 15.29
CA ASN A 199 0.56 3.41 14.46
C ASN A 199 1.45 2.37 13.77
N ALA A 200 1.72 1.24 14.43
CA ALA A 200 2.43 0.10 13.85
C ALA A 200 1.63 -0.47 12.66
N LEU A 201 0.33 -0.72 12.84
CA LEU A 201 -0.56 -1.22 11.79
C LEU A 201 -0.69 -0.24 10.61
N VAL A 202 -0.82 1.07 10.89
CA VAL A 202 -0.89 2.11 9.84
C VAL A 202 0.42 2.16 9.06
N SER A 203 1.58 2.05 9.73
CA SER A 203 2.88 2.07 9.08
C SER A 203 3.07 0.84 8.18
N PHE A 204 2.82 -0.36 8.72
CA PHE A 204 2.97 -1.60 7.99
C PHE A 204 1.94 -1.73 6.85
N GLY A 205 0.67 -1.44 7.09
CA GLY A 205 -0.38 -1.47 6.07
C GLY A 205 -0.14 -0.47 4.94
N ASN A 206 0.33 0.75 5.26
CA ASN A 206 0.69 1.73 4.26
C ASN A 206 1.88 1.28 3.40
N MET A 207 2.86 0.57 4.00
CA MET A 207 3.98 -0.02 3.27
C MET A 207 3.50 -1.12 2.32
N MET A 208 2.60 -1.99 2.74
CA MET A 208 1.99 -2.99 1.87
C MET A 208 1.21 -2.34 0.71
N CYS A 209 0.44 -1.28 0.98
CA CYS A 209 -0.30 -0.55 -0.04
C CYS A 209 0.64 0.16 -1.04
N TYR A 210 1.72 0.75 -0.56
CA TYR A 210 2.78 1.33 -1.39
C TYR A 210 3.39 0.29 -2.34
N THR A 211 3.75 -0.89 -1.82
CA THR A 211 4.40 -1.95 -2.61
C THR A 211 3.44 -2.55 -3.65
N GLU A 212 2.16 -2.77 -3.28
CA GLU A 212 1.14 -3.20 -4.25
C GLU A 212 0.91 -2.14 -5.34
N THR A 213 0.98 -0.85 -4.98
CA THR A 213 0.89 0.24 -5.96
C THR A 213 2.11 0.27 -6.88
N LEU A 214 3.32 0.02 -6.36
CA LEU A 214 4.54 -0.11 -7.16
C LEU A 214 4.40 -1.22 -8.20
N ARG A 215 3.90 -2.39 -7.78
CA ARG A 215 3.61 -3.51 -8.67
C ARG A 215 2.60 -3.12 -9.76
N ALA A 216 1.53 -2.41 -9.39
CA ALA A 216 0.53 -1.95 -10.35
C ALA A 216 1.12 -0.97 -11.38
N ILE A 217 1.96 -0.03 -10.95
CA ILE A 217 2.67 0.92 -11.83
C ILE A 217 3.57 0.18 -12.81
N HIS A 218 4.36 -0.79 -12.35
CA HIS A 218 5.23 -1.61 -13.20
C HIS A 218 4.48 -2.43 -14.26
N GLN A 219 3.19 -2.66 -14.05
CA GLN A 219 2.29 -3.28 -15.04
C GLN A 219 1.68 -2.27 -16.00
N THR A 220 2.18 -1.03 -16.05
CA THR A 220 1.77 0.05 -16.97
C THR A 220 3.02 0.69 -17.60
N GLN A 221 2.83 1.76 -18.35
CA GLN A 221 3.91 2.56 -18.95
C GLN A 221 4.31 3.76 -18.08
N LEU A 222 3.78 3.88 -16.86
CA LEU A 222 4.11 4.96 -15.93
C LEU A 222 5.50 4.76 -15.33
N ASN A 223 6.21 5.86 -15.14
CA ASN A 223 7.46 5.88 -14.37
C ASN A 223 7.15 6.11 -12.88
N PRO A 224 7.54 5.21 -11.97
CA PRO A 224 7.20 5.33 -10.54
C PRO A 224 7.91 6.47 -9.81
N THR A 225 8.96 7.07 -10.39
CA THR A 225 9.74 8.15 -9.76
C THR A 225 9.18 9.54 -10.02
N ILE A 226 8.31 9.71 -11.04
CA ILE A 226 7.72 11.00 -11.41
C ILE A 226 6.30 11.08 -10.86
N SER A 227 6.13 11.80 -9.76
CA SER A 227 4.88 12.07 -9.03
C SER A 227 4.37 13.48 -9.28
N PHE A 228 3.18 13.79 -8.81
CA PHE A 228 2.54 15.10 -9.02
C PHE A 228 2.20 15.81 -7.71
N LEU A 229 1.79 15.07 -6.68
CA LEU A 229 1.51 15.58 -5.34
C LEU A 229 2.80 15.61 -4.50
N HIS A 230 3.38 14.46 -4.21
CA HIS A 230 4.63 14.36 -3.48
C HIS A 230 5.79 14.85 -4.34
N LYS A 231 6.75 15.54 -3.72
CA LYS A 231 7.96 15.96 -4.45
C LYS A 231 8.77 14.73 -4.86
N PRO A 232 9.10 14.57 -6.16
CA PRO A 232 10.08 13.56 -6.57
C PRO A 232 11.37 13.72 -5.76
N GLY A 233 11.86 12.61 -5.24
CA GLY A 233 13.03 12.60 -4.40
C GLY A 233 13.91 11.39 -4.70
N GLU A 234 15.13 11.41 -4.19
CA GLU A 234 16.05 10.30 -4.31
C GLU A 234 15.56 9.09 -3.51
N ARG A 235 15.91 7.90 -3.97
CA ARG A 235 15.70 6.61 -3.29
C ARG A 235 14.24 6.26 -2.94
N ARG A 236 13.25 6.82 -3.67
CA ARG A 236 11.83 6.47 -3.47
C ARG A 236 11.02 6.54 -4.76
N TYR A 237 10.02 5.71 -4.85
CA TYR A 237 9.03 5.74 -5.94
C TYR A 237 7.86 6.63 -5.54
N SER A 238 8.03 7.94 -5.74
CA SER A 238 7.09 8.96 -5.25
C SER A 238 5.68 8.87 -5.84
N LEU A 239 5.53 8.36 -7.07
CA LEU A 239 4.21 8.16 -7.67
C LEU A 239 3.38 7.10 -6.91
N CYS A 240 4.05 6.12 -6.29
CA CYS A 240 3.37 5.15 -5.43
C CYS A 240 2.70 5.82 -4.24
N LEU A 241 3.31 6.88 -3.68
CA LEU A 241 2.71 7.67 -2.59
C LEU A 241 1.45 8.36 -3.09
N ASP A 242 1.50 9.06 -4.25
CA ASP A 242 0.35 9.79 -4.80
C ASP A 242 -0.87 8.87 -5.00
N ILE A 243 -0.67 7.75 -5.69
CA ILE A 243 -1.76 6.83 -6.02
C ILE A 243 -2.27 6.11 -4.78
N SER A 244 -1.38 5.67 -3.88
CA SER A 244 -1.78 4.95 -2.66
C SER A 244 -2.64 5.79 -1.72
N GLU A 245 -2.55 7.13 -1.75
CA GLU A 245 -3.41 8.00 -0.92
C GLU A 245 -4.90 7.73 -1.13
N ILE A 246 -5.31 7.41 -2.36
CA ILE A 246 -6.70 7.11 -2.70
C ILE A 246 -7.15 5.79 -2.05
N PHE A 247 -6.23 4.83 -1.92
CA PHE A 247 -6.54 3.45 -1.53
C PHE A 247 -6.33 3.15 -0.04
N LYS A 248 -5.44 3.88 0.64
CA LYS A 248 -5.19 3.70 2.08
C LYS A 248 -6.47 3.66 2.91
N PRO A 249 -7.43 4.61 2.76
CA PRO A 249 -8.64 4.59 3.57
C PRO A 249 -9.51 3.35 3.35
N ILE A 250 -9.62 2.89 2.10
CA ILE A 250 -10.55 1.82 1.70
C ILE A 250 -9.93 0.42 1.75
N ILE A 251 -8.61 0.33 1.87
CA ILE A 251 -7.89 -0.94 1.99
C ILE A 251 -7.30 -1.03 3.39
N VAL A 252 -6.31 -0.20 3.72
CA VAL A 252 -5.52 -0.31 4.94
C VAL A 252 -6.36 -0.02 6.19
N ASP A 253 -6.99 1.15 6.25
CA ASP A 253 -7.70 1.59 7.45
C ASP A 253 -8.93 0.70 7.71
N ARG A 254 -9.62 0.26 6.65
CA ARG A 254 -10.73 -0.70 6.77
C ARG A 254 -10.28 -2.04 7.35
N VAL A 255 -9.09 -2.52 6.98
CA VAL A 255 -8.52 -3.75 7.55
C VAL A 255 -8.15 -3.52 9.01
N ILE A 256 -7.48 -2.41 9.35
CA ILE A 256 -7.12 -2.07 10.73
C ILE A 256 -8.38 -2.08 11.62
N PHE A 257 -9.42 -1.35 11.24
CA PHE A 257 -10.66 -1.32 12.01
C PHE A 257 -11.32 -2.71 12.11
N LYS A 258 -11.30 -3.49 11.01
CA LYS A 258 -11.86 -4.87 11.02
C LYS A 258 -11.13 -5.76 12.00
N VAL A 259 -9.78 -5.80 11.98
CA VAL A 259 -9.01 -6.74 12.78
C VAL A 259 -8.95 -6.36 14.25
N LEU A 260 -8.98 -5.06 14.59
CA LEU A 260 -9.00 -4.59 15.96
C LEU A 260 -10.40 -4.72 16.59
N ASN A 261 -11.46 -4.21 15.95
CA ASN A 261 -12.82 -4.28 16.50
C ASN A 261 -13.39 -5.70 16.54
N LYS A 262 -12.91 -6.61 15.67
CA LYS A 262 -13.23 -8.05 15.76
C LYS A 262 -12.31 -8.82 16.71
N ARG A 263 -11.36 -8.14 17.37
CA ARG A 263 -10.37 -8.73 18.30
C ARG A 263 -9.53 -9.85 17.67
N ALA A 264 -9.39 -9.85 16.34
CA ALA A 264 -8.47 -10.76 15.64
C ALA A 264 -7.01 -10.43 15.98
N LEU A 265 -6.68 -9.14 16.10
CA LEU A 265 -5.45 -8.65 16.70
C LEU A 265 -5.72 -8.16 18.12
N GLN A 266 -4.83 -8.54 19.03
CA GLN A 266 -4.85 -8.19 20.45
C GLN A 266 -3.46 -7.69 20.87
N LYS A 267 -3.32 -7.08 22.06
CA LYS A 267 -2.05 -6.51 22.55
C LYS A 267 -0.89 -7.51 22.56
N ASN A 268 -1.15 -8.80 22.81
CA ASN A 268 -0.14 -9.86 22.77
C ASN A 268 0.38 -10.22 21.38
N HIS A 269 -0.13 -9.59 20.34
CA HIS A 269 0.36 -9.71 18.96
C HIS A 269 1.35 -8.60 18.58
N PHE A 270 1.77 -7.79 19.57
CA PHE A 270 2.72 -6.70 19.39
C PHE A 270 3.88 -6.85 20.36
N ASP A 271 5.09 -6.54 19.89
CA ASP A 271 6.31 -6.49 20.66
C ASP A 271 6.76 -5.04 20.82
N TRP A 272 7.19 -4.69 22.04
CA TRP A 272 7.74 -3.39 22.37
C TRP A 272 9.26 -3.48 22.48
N LYS A 273 9.97 -2.70 21.67
CA LYS A 273 11.44 -2.62 21.68
C LYS A 273 11.87 -1.15 21.59
N LEU A 274 12.59 -0.66 22.59
CA LEU A 274 13.20 0.68 22.61
C LEU A 274 12.24 1.79 22.13
N ASN A 275 11.06 1.92 22.70
CA ASN A 275 10.00 2.88 22.32
C ASN A 275 9.36 2.64 20.94
N SER A 276 9.58 1.49 20.35
CA SER A 276 8.94 1.06 19.10
C SER A 276 7.95 -0.07 19.35
N CYS A 277 6.74 0.07 18.82
CA CYS A 277 5.73 -0.97 18.80
C CYS A 277 5.72 -1.62 17.42
N LEU A 278 5.95 -2.92 17.35
CA LEU A 278 5.97 -3.70 16.11
C LEU A 278 5.08 -4.93 16.25
N LEU A 279 4.53 -5.41 15.13
CA LEU A 279 3.85 -6.71 15.10
C LEU A 279 4.86 -7.84 15.32
N ASN A 280 4.54 -8.81 16.19
CA ASN A 280 5.25 -10.08 16.22
C ASN A 280 4.83 -10.98 15.05
N ASP A 281 5.48 -12.11 14.86
CA ASP A 281 5.24 -12.99 13.71
C ASP A 281 3.78 -13.46 13.59
N LYS A 282 3.13 -13.74 14.73
CA LYS A 282 1.71 -14.11 14.76
C LYS A 282 0.83 -12.95 14.33
N GLY A 283 1.10 -11.75 14.85
CA GLY A 283 0.40 -10.52 14.49
C GLY A 283 0.56 -10.19 13.00
N LYS A 284 1.79 -10.31 12.47
CA LYS A 284 2.07 -10.13 11.03
C LYS A 284 1.26 -11.09 10.16
N ASN A 285 1.24 -12.37 10.50
CA ASN A 285 0.48 -13.36 9.75
C ASN A 285 -1.03 -13.05 9.73
N ILE A 286 -1.61 -12.65 10.87
CA ILE A 286 -3.02 -12.27 10.95
C ILE A 286 -3.29 -11.03 10.09
N PHE A 287 -2.47 -9.98 10.22
CA PHE A 287 -2.69 -8.73 9.50
C PHE A 287 -2.50 -8.88 8.00
N VAL A 288 -1.44 -9.56 7.57
CA VAL A 288 -1.17 -9.84 6.15
C VAL A 288 -2.29 -10.67 5.53
N THR A 289 -2.79 -11.70 6.23
CA THR A 289 -3.93 -12.49 5.75
C THR A 289 -5.16 -11.61 5.54
N ALA A 290 -5.47 -10.72 6.48
CA ALA A 290 -6.59 -9.80 6.36
C ALA A 290 -6.41 -8.78 5.21
N MET A 291 -5.17 -8.31 4.99
CA MET A 291 -4.84 -7.43 3.85
C MET A 291 -5.00 -8.16 2.51
N GLU A 292 -4.54 -9.42 2.41
CA GLU A 292 -4.70 -10.24 1.21
C GLU A 292 -6.18 -10.53 0.90
N GLU A 293 -6.98 -10.86 1.93
CA GLU A 293 -8.43 -10.99 1.77
C GLU A 293 -9.01 -9.70 1.19
N ARG A 294 -8.62 -8.53 1.73
CA ARG A 294 -9.11 -7.23 1.27
C ARG A 294 -8.68 -6.92 -0.16
N TYR A 295 -7.42 -7.17 -0.54
CA TYR A 295 -6.96 -6.98 -1.92
C TYR A 295 -7.74 -7.85 -2.91
N ASN A 296 -8.13 -9.07 -2.52
CA ASN A 296 -8.82 -10.01 -3.38
C ASN A 296 -10.35 -9.90 -3.32
N GLU A 297 -10.90 -9.15 -2.36
CA GLU A 297 -12.33 -8.85 -2.28
C GLU A 297 -12.80 -8.12 -3.55
N THR A 298 -13.91 -8.57 -4.13
CA THR A 298 -14.44 -8.02 -5.37
C THR A 298 -15.74 -7.26 -5.16
N PHE A 299 -15.97 -6.27 -6.01
CA PHE A 299 -17.21 -5.52 -6.09
C PHE A 299 -17.56 -5.22 -7.54
N ARG A 300 -18.83 -4.94 -7.83
CA ARG A 300 -19.27 -4.60 -9.17
C ARG A 300 -18.85 -3.16 -9.50
N HIS A 301 -17.90 -3.01 -10.42
CA HIS A 301 -17.41 -1.69 -10.85
C HIS A 301 -18.45 -1.02 -11.78
N ARG A 302 -18.87 0.22 -11.43
CA ARG A 302 -19.94 0.93 -12.14
C ARG A 302 -19.68 1.09 -13.63
N SER A 303 -18.51 1.62 -14.00
CA SER A 303 -18.18 1.91 -15.40
C SER A 303 -17.83 0.68 -16.21
N LEU A 304 -17.31 -0.40 -15.58
CA LEU A 304 -16.92 -1.61 -16.28
C LEU A 304 -18.04 -2.67 -16.32
N GLY A 305 -19.10 -2.52 -15.53
CA GLY A 305 -20.22 -3.45 -15.47
C GLY A 305 -19.88 -4.87 -14.97
N ARG A 306 -18.64 -5.09 -14.50
CA ARG A 306 -18.10 -6.40 -14.05
C ARG A 306 -17.49 -6.31 -12.65
N ASN A 307 -17.26 -7.47 -12.02
CA ASN A 307 -16.59 -7.53 -10.74
C ASN A 307 -15.09 -7.24 -10.89
N VAL A 308 -14.57 -6.41 -9.98
CA VAL A 308 -13.18 -5.97 -9.92
C VAL A 308 -12.70 -6.13 -8.49
N SER A 309 -11.52 -6.70 -8.28
CA SER A 309 -10.88 -6.74 -6.95
C SER A 309 -10.22 -5.41 -6.62
N TYR A 310 -10.03 -5.12 -5.31
CA TYR A 310 -9.28 -3.91 -4.90
C TYR A 310 -7.87 -3.89 -5.48
N ARG A 311 -7.21 -5.03 -5.57
CA ARG A 311 -5.90 -5.17 -6.23
C ARG A 311 -5.94 -4.72 -7.70
N HIS A 312 -6.93 -5.19 -8.45
CA HIS A 312 -7.09 -4.80 -9.84
C HIS A 312 -7.50 -3.33 -9.98
N LEU A 313 -8.24 -2.79 -9.01
CA LEU A 313 -8.65 -1.39 -8.99
C LEU A 313 -7.45 -0.43 -8.95
N ILE A 314 -6.40 -0.74 -8.18
CA ILE A 314 -5.14 0.04 -8.15
C ILE A 314 -4.53 0.11 -9.55
N LYS A 315 -4.50 -1.02 -10.27
CA LYS A 315 -4.00 -1.06 -11.65
C LYS A 315 -4.86 -0.24 -12.62
N LEU A 316 -6.18 -0.29 -12.47
CA LEU A 316 -7.09 0.55 -13.27
C LEU A 316 -6.86 2.04 -13.01
N GLU A 317 -6.55 2.41 -11.77
CA GLU A 317 -6.21 3.80 -11.42
C GLU A 317 -4.94 4.26 -12.13
N CYS A 318 -3.91 3.43 -12.18
CA CYS A 318 -2.70 3.70 -12.95
C CYS A 318 -3.00 3.92 -14.44
N TYR A 319 -3.88 3.12 -15.03
CA TYR A 319 -4.27 3.31 -16.45
C TYR A 319 -5.07 4.59 -16.67
N LYS A 320 -5.95 4.99 -15.76
CA LYS A 320 -6.67 6.27 -15.86
C LYS A 320 -5.70 7.45 -15.85
N LEU A 321 -4.72 7.42 -14.91
CA LEU A 321 -3.68 8.44 -14.86
C LEU A 321 -2.84 8.46 -16.16
N LEU A 322 -2.44 7.30 -16.67
CA LEU A 322 -1.69 7.20 -17.92
C LEU A 322 -2.45 7.78 -19.12
N LYS A 323 -3.75 7.53 -19.20
CA LYS A 323 -4.61 8.10 -20.27
C LYS A 323 -4.64 9.62 -20.22
N ASP A 324 -4.75 10.22 -19.05
CA ASP A 324 -4.72 11.67 -18.86
C ASP A 324 -3.37 12.26 -19.28
N ILE A 325 -2.26 11.66 -18.85
CA ILE A 325 -0.91 12.06 -19.20
C ILE A 325 -0.70 12.02 -20.74
N LEU A 326 -1.28 11.03 -21.41
CA LEU A 326 -1.23 10.89 -22.87
C LEU A 326 -2.26 11.77 -23.61
N GLY A 327 -3.11 12.51 -22.89
CA GLY A 327 -4.15 13.38 -23.47
C GLY A 327 -5.33 12.62 -24.08
N ILE A 328 -5.56 11.37 -23.67
CA ILE A 328 -6.64 10.51 -24.20
C ILE A 328 -7.95 10.73 -23.47
N GLU A 329 -7.90 10.82 -22.12
CA GLU A 329 -9.08 10.93 -21.27
C GLU A 329 -8.71 11.66 -19.97
N GLU A 330 -9.56 12.56 -19.50
CA GLU A 330 -9.34 13.28 -18.24
C GLU A 330 -9.32 12.32 -17.05
N TYR A 331 -8.31 12.45 -16.17
CA TYR A 331 -8.18 11.64 -14.97
C TYR A 331 -9.29 11.95 -13.96
N LYS A 332 -10.04 10.91 -13.58
CA LYS A 332 -11.05 10.93 -12.51
C LYS A 332 -10.66 9.91 -11.43
N PRO A 333 -10.29 10.35 -10.22
CA PRO A 333 -9.86 9.44 -9.17
C PRO A 333 -10.99 8.51 -8.75
N PHE A 334 -10.62 7.33 -8.27
CA PHE A 334 -11.61 6.41 -7.72
C PHE A 334 -12.26 6.99 -6.46
N LYS A 335 -13.57 7.02 -6.47
CA LYS A 335 -14.43 7.41 -5.34
C LYS A 335 -15.33 6.23 -4.99
N MET A 336 -15.20 5.73 -3.74
CA MET A 336 -16.04 4.66 -3.22
C MET A 336 -17.50 5.10 -3.17
N TYR A 337 -18.44 4.21 -3.46
CA TYR A 337 -19.88 4.54 -3.62
C TYR A 337 -20.84 3.58 -2.90
N TRP A 338 -20.32 2.74 -1.95
CA TRP A 338 -21.11 1.85 -1.08
C TRP A 338 -20.73 1.99 0.39
#